data_55488bf8fd22305151270352f726b2a5
#
_entry.id   55488bf8fd22305151270352f726b2a5
#
_cell.length_a   1.000
_cell.length_b   1.000
_cell.length_c   1.000
_cell.angle_alpha   90.00
_cell.angle_beta   90.00
_cell.angle_gamma   90.00
#
_symmetry.space_group_name_H-M   'P 1'
#
loop_
_entity.id
_entity.type
_entity.pdbx_description
1 polymer ?
#
loop_
_entity_poly.entity_id
_entity_poly.type
_entity_poly.pdbx_seq_one_letter_code
_entity_poly.pdbx_strand_id
1 'polypeptide(L)'
;MPNLPMITWPGKGKVQMRDIKELALAEKNYITEQRRYFHSHPELGGEEVETTKHLVEELEKMGVEVQTFSDITGCVGIIKGKQPGKTVLLRSDIDALPMQEADLTKPYASQNKGVMHACGHDCHMAMLLGAARILSSQRDAIHGTVKLLFQMGEEIGTESRHYVEKGVLEDVDAVFGMHIWALLDSGTANFEDGERMACSDRFIITLHGKSAHGSAPHEGTDAIVAAAAVVMGLQTLVSRKNDPQNTFVLTVGMMNGGAQSNIIADRVELVGTTRTFNKE
;
A
#
# COMPACT_ATOMS: atom_id res chain seq x y z
N MET A 1 8.06 -34.40 -8.27
CA MET A 1 8.23 -32.92 -8.28
C MET A 1 8.05 -32.49 -9.73
N PRO A 2 7.03 -31.72 -10.10
CA PRO A 2 6.89 -31.23 -11.46
C PRO A 2 7.98 -30.21 -11.78
N ASN A 3 8.55 -30.29 -12.98
CA ASN A 3 9.56 -29.38 -13.50
C ASN A 3 8.98 -27.96 -13.57
N LEU A 4 9.48 -27.05 -12.73
CA LEU A 4 9.23 -25.62 -12.84
C LEU A 4 9.81 -25.11 -14.17
N PRO A 5 9.12 -24.25 -14.93
CA PRO A 5 9.62 -23.70 -16.16
C PRO A 5 10.88 -22.84 -15.89
N MET A 6 11.93 -23.08 -16.67
CA MET A 6 13.12 -22.24 -16.66
C MET A 6 12.80 -20.89 -17.31
N ILE A 7 12.89 -19.81 -16.55
CA ILE A 7 12.88 -18.46 -17.10
C ILE A 7 14.26 -18.23 -17.74
N THR A 8 14.33 -18.23 -19.06
CA THR A 8 15.55 -17.91 -19.80
C THR A 8 15.56 -16.42 -20.13
N TRP A 9 16.49 -15.68 -19.55
CA TRP A 9 16.84 -14.33 -20.02
C TRP A 9 17.72 -14.43 -21.27
N PRO A 10 17.55 -13.55 -22.28
CA PRO A 10 18.42 -13.50 -23.42
C PRO A 10 19.73 -12.82 -23.05
N GLY A 11 20.70 -13.60 -22.60
CA GLY A 11 22.04 -13.17 -22.25
C GLY A 11 22.81 -14.32 -21.58
N LYS A 12 24.05 -14.58 -22.03
CA LYS A 12 24.87 -15.69 -21.58
C LYS A 12 25.25 -15.58 -20.10
N GLY A 13 24.37 -16.03 -19.23
CA GLY A 13 24.56 -16.18 -17.80
C GLY A 13 23.34 -16.82 -17.21
N LYS A 14 23.31 -18.15 -17.08
CA LYS A 14 22.21 -18.83 -16.36
C LYS A 14 22.41 -18.59 -14.88
N VAL A 15 21.71 -17.61 -14.30
CA VAL A 15 21.50 -17.61 -12.85
C VAL A 15 20.56 -18.78 -12.56
N GLN A 16 21.07 -19.82 -11.90
CA GLN A 16 20.23 -20.96 -11.53
C GLN A 16 19.32 -20.53 -10.37
N MET A 17 18.04 -20.89 -10.40
CA MET A 17 17.08 -20.60 -9.33
C MET A 17 17.55 -21.07 -7.93
N ARG A 18 18.45 -22.06 -7.87
CA ARG A 18 19.12 -22.48 -6.64
C ARG A 18 19.99 -21.38 -6.03
N ASP A 19 20.72 -20.66 -6.86
CA ASP A 19 21.65 -19.62 -6.41
C ASP A 19 20.89 -18.44 -5.76
N ILE A 20 19.74 -18.06 -6.32
CA ILE A 20 18.89 -16.99 -5.77
C ILE A 20 18.32 -17.39 -4.41
N LYS A 21 17.86 -18.63 -4.27
CA LYS A 21 17.33 -19.13 -3.00
C LYS A 21 18.42 -19.19 -1.91
N GLU A 22 19.60 -19.62 -2.26
CA GLU A 22 20.75 -19.68 -1.34
C GLU A 22 21.17 -18.27 -0.91
N LEU A 23 21.25 -17.32 -1.86
CA LEU A 23 21.53 -15.92 -1.57
C LEU A 23 20.47 -15.31 -0.64
N ALA A 24 19.19 -15.57 -0.91
CA ALA A 24 18.09 -15.08 -0.07
C ALA A 24 18.13 -15.68 1.35
N LEU A 25 18.46 -16.96 1.49
CA LEU A 25 18.61 -17.63 2.78
C LEU A 25 19.80 -17.10 3.58
N ALA A 26 20.89 -16.71 2.90
CA ALA A 26 22.05 -16.08 3.55
C ALA A 26 21.69 -14.72 4.18
N GLU A 27 20.76 -13.99 3.60
CA GLU A 27 20.30 -12.68 4.11
C GLU A 27 19.20 -12.79 5.19
N LYS A 28 18.77 -13.99 5.57
CA LYS A 28 17.64 -14.20 6.51
C LYS A 28 17.79 -13.41 7.82
N ASN A 29 18.96 -13.42 8.43
CA ASN A 29 19.18 -12.73 9.70
C ASN A 29 19.05 -11.22 9.52
N TYR A 30 19.70 -10.66 8.51
CA TYR A 30 19.61 -9.24 8.17
C TYR A 30 18.16 -8.82 7.92
N ILE A 31 17.43 -9.55 7.07
CA ILE A 31 16.02 -9.27 6.77
C ILE A 31 15.17 -9.31 8.06
N THR A 32 15.42 -10.28 8.93
CA THR A 32 14.69 -10.41 10.21
C THR A 32 14.99 -9.23 11.15
N GLU A 33 16.25 -8.79 11.22
CA GLU A 33 16.67 -7.64 12.03
C GLU A 33 16.05 -6.35 11.51
N GLN A 34 16.10 -6.11 10.21
CA GLN A 34 15.48 -4.93 9.58
C GLN A 34 13.97 -4.92 9.80
N ARG A 35 13.29 -6.05 9.59
CA ARG A 35 11.85 -6.16 9.85
C ARG A 35 11.49 -5.80 11.29
N ARG A 36 12.26 -6.31 12.27
CA ARG A 36 12.03 -6.02 13.69
C ARG A 36 12.31 -4.57 14.04
N TYR A 37 13.33 -3.98 13.44
CA TYR A 37 13.63 -2.56 13.57
C TYR A 37 12.46 -1.71 13.12
N PHE A 38 11.98 -1.88 11.88
CA PHE A 38 10.84 -1.12 11.37
C PHE A 38 9.58 -1.35 12.20
N HIS A 39 9.30 -2.60 12.58
CA HIS A 39 8.13 -2.90 13.41
C HIS A 39 8.14 -2.18 14.75
N SER A 40 9.32 -2.02 15.35
CA SER A 40 9.47 -1.32 16.64
C SER A 40 9.51 0.21 16.51
N HIS A 41 9.72 0.76 15.31
CA HIS A 41 9.80 2.20 15.04
C HIS A 41 8.83 2.63 13.92
N PRO A 42 7.52 2.32 14.04
CA PRO A 42 6.56 2.65 12.99
C PRO A 42 6.27 4.14 12.94
N GLU A 43 6.12 4.69 11.73
CA GLU A 43 5.74 6.08 11.49
C GLU A 43 4.51 6.14 10.56
N LEU A 44 3.66 7.14 10.75
CA LEU A 44 2.46 7.33 9.93
C LEU A 44 2.79 7.86 8.54
N GLY A 45 1.88 7.64 7.59
CA GLY A 45 2.01 8.13 6.24
C GLY A 45 2.22 9.64 6.17
N GLY A 46 3.24 10.08 5.43
CA GLY A 46 3.70 11.46 5.34
C GLY A 46 4.60 11.92 6.49
N GLU A 47 4.80 11.09 7.50
CA GLU A 47 5.63 11.39 8.68
C GLU A 47 6.83 10.42 8.82
N GLU A 48 7.13 9.60 7.79
CA GLU A 48 8.14 8.53 7.79
C GLU A 48 9.58 9.06 7.68
N VAL A 49 9.95 10.00 8.57
CA VAL A 49 11.24 10.71 8.52
C VAL A 49 12.40 9.82 8.97
N GLU A 50 12.30 9.20 10.14
CA GLU A 50 13.35 8.33 10.66
C GLU A 50 13.40 6.99 9.90
N THR A 51 12.25 6.49 9.43
CA THR A 51 12.18 5.35 8.52
C THR A 51 12.94 5.63 7.23
N THR A 52 12.69 6.77 6.59
CA THR A 52 13.41 7.20 5.37
C THR A 52 14.90 7.30 5.61
N LYS A 53 15.31 7.94 6.69
CA LYS A 53 16.72 8.09 7.06
C LYS A 53 17.41 6.74 7.25
N HIS A 54 16.79 5.82 7.97
CA HIS A 54 17.31 4.47 8.17
C HIS A 54 17.45 3.71 6.84
N LEU A 55 16.46 3.82 5.96
CA LEU A 55 16.50 3.21 4.62
C LEU A 55 17.68 3.76 3.78
N VAL A 56 17.88 5.08 3.81
CA VAL A 56 19.00 5.73 3.11
C VAL A 56 20.33 5.21 3.65
N GLU A 57 20.52 5.20 4.98
CA GLU A 57 21.74 4.72 5.63
C GLU A 57 22.04 3.24 5.25
N GLU A 58 21.04 2.37 5.24
CA GLU A 58 21.20 0.97 4.86
C GLU A 58 21.59 0.81 3.38
N LEU A 59 20.95 1.56 2.48
CA LEU A 59 21.29 1.54 1.05
C LEU A 59 22.70 2.08 0.79
N GLU A 60 23.10 3.16 1.44
CA GLU A 60 24.44 3.73 1.33
C GLU A 60 25.53 2.76 1.83
N LYS A 61 25.30 2.02 2.93
CA LYS A 61 26.20 0.96 3.41
C LYS A 61 26.42 -0.14 2.36
N MET A 62 25.44 -0.37 1.48
CA MET A 62 25.54 -1.31 0.36
C MET A 62 26.19 -0.70 -0.89
N GLY A 63 26.59 0.59 -0.83
CA GLY A 63 27.10 1.34 -1.96
C GLY A 63 26.06 1.61 -3.05
N VAL A 64 24.78 1.65 -2.70
CA VAL A 64 23.68 1.99 -3.61
C VAL A 64 23.57 3.51 -3.70
N GLU A 65 23.44 4.04 -4.90
CA GLU A 65 23.13 5.45 -5.15
C GLU A 65 21.70 5.73 -4.66
N VAL A 66 21.48 6.75 -3.83
CA VAL A 66 20.17 7.04 -3.27
C VAL A 66 19.69 8.42 -3.69
N GLN A 67 18.47 8.49 -4.19
CA GLN A 67 17.73 9.71 -4.46
C GLN A 67 16.71 9.95 -3.34
N THR A 68 16.80 11.10 -2.69
CA THR A 68 15.83 11.59 -1.70
C THR A 68 15.12 12.83 -2.23
N PHE A 69 14.05 13.23 -1.56
CA PHE A 69 13.21 14.37 -1.94
C PHE A 69 13.12 15.35 -0.76
N SER A 70 13.04 16.65 -1.05
CA SER A 70 12.99 17.69 -0.02
C SER A 70 11.59 17.93 0.56
N ASP A 71 10.56 17.48 -0.11
CA ASP A 71 9.15 17.78 0.15
C ASP A 71 8.29 16.53 0.43
N ILE A 72 8.89 15.35 0.34
CA ILE A 72 8.24 14.08 0.67
C ILE A 72 9.22 13.13 1.35
N THR A 73 8.72 12.21 2.15
CA THR A 73 9.46 11.08 2.73
C THR A 73 9.66 9.96 1.70
N GLY A 74 10.35 8.89 2.10
CA GLY A 74 10.72 7.81 1.20
C GLY A 74 11.95 8.13 0.35
N CYS A 75 12.42 7.14 -0.41
CA CYS A 75 13.61 7.28 -1.25
C CYS A 75 13.62 6.29 -2.42
N VAL A 76 14.55 6.51 -3.34
CA VAL A 76 14.81 5.59 -4.48
C VAL A 76 16.27 5.18 -4.47
N GLY A 77 16.54 3.90 -4.22
CA GLY A 77 17.86 3.31 -4.45
C GLY A 77 18.06 2.98 -5.93
N ILE A 78 19.27 3.20 -6.47
CA ILE A 78 19.59 2.97 -7.88
C ILE A 78 20.79 2.04 -7.99
N ILE A 79 20.58 0.85 -8.55
CA ILE A 79 21.63 -0.14 -8.81
C ILE A 79 21.82 -0.22 -10.31
N LYS A 80 22.93 0.32 -10.81
CA LYS A 80 23.33 0.25 -12.21
C LYS A 80 24.17 -0.99 -12.44
N GLY A 81 23.74 -1.85 -13.35
CA GLY A 81 24.49 -2.99 -13.82
C GLY A 81 25.65 -2.57 -14.74
N LYS A 82 26.58 -3.49 -15.01
CA LYS A 82 27.73 -3.22 -15.89
C LYS A 82 27.41 -3.27 -17.38
N GLN A 83 26.28 -3.84 -17.75
CA GLN A 83 25.88 -3.99 -19.15
C GLN A 83 24.62 -3.14 -19.42
N PRO A 84 24.47 -2.57 -20.63
CA PRO A 84 23.24 -1.89 -21.00
C PRO A 84 22.06 -2.87 -20.98
N GLY A 85 20.89 -2.36 -20.62
CA GLY A 85 19.67 -3.16 -20.54
C GLY A 85 18.48 -2.30 -20.12
N LYS A 86 17.40 -2.96 -19.73
CA LYS A 86 16.15 -2.35 -19.29
C LYS A 86 16.23 -1.87 -17.85
N THR A 87 15.35 -0.96 -17.51
CA THR A 87 15.16 -0.49 -16.12
C THR A 87 13.94 -1.19 -15.50
N VAL A 88 14.16 -1.84 -14.37
CA VAL A 88 13.10 -2.46 -13.57
C VAL A 88 13.01 -1.72 -12.23
N LEU A 89 11.80 -1.44 -11.77
CA LEU A 89 11.56 -0.86 -10.46
C LEU A 89 10.93 -1.91 -9.53
N LEU A 90 11.52 -2.08 -8.36
CA LEU A 90 10.98 -2.86 -7.24
C LEU A 90 10.42 -1.90 -6.21
N ARG A 91 9.18 -2.12 -5.76
CA ARG A 91 8.46 -1.21 -4.86
C ARG A 91 8.17 -1.85 -3.50
N SER A 92 8.39 -1.07 -2.45
CA SER A 92 7.88 -1.28 -1.10
C SER A 92 7.18 0.00 -0.63
N ASP A 93 6.07 -0.14 0.07
CA ASP A 93 5.51 0.90 0.94
C ASP A 93 6.28 0.96 2.26
N ILE A 94 6.14 2.09 3.01
CA ILE A 94 6.95 2.29 4.22
C ILE A 94 6.15 2.79 5.44
N ASP A 95 4.90 3.18 5.27
CA ASP A 95 4.05 3.76 6.30
C ASP A 95 3.39 2.74 7.21
N ALA A 96 3.00 3.17 8.40
CA ALA A 96 2.27 2.43 9.40
C ALA A 96 0.86 2.98 9.61
N LEU A 97 0.05 2.28 10.40
CA LEU A 97 -1.34 2.62 10.68
C LEU A 97 -1.52 3.25 12.08
N PRO A 98 -2.50 4.18 12.23
CA PRO A 98 -2.83 4.79 13.53
C PRO A 98 -3.66 3.84 14.40
N MET A 99 -3.02 2.77 14.85
CA MET A 99 -3.64 1.77 15.73
C MET A 99 -2.66 1.26 16.78
N GLN A 100 -3.20 0.90 17.95
CA GLN A 100 -2.40 0.38 19.04
C GLN A 100 -2.08 -1.11 18.82
N GLU A 101 -0.82 -1.49 18.92
CA GLU A 101 -0.43 -2.89 18.95
C GLU A 101 -0.97 -3.57 20.20
N ALA A 102 -1.59 -4.75 20.03
CA ALA A 102 -2.26 -5.46 21.11
C ALA A 102 -1.29 -6.18 22.06
N ASP A 103 -0.18 -6.72 21.53
CA ASP A 103 0.81 -7.48 22.30
C ASP A 103 2.15 -6.72 22.38
N LEU A 104 2.28 -5.93 23.44
CA LEU A 104 3.49 -5.17 23.75
C LEU A 104 4.58 -5.99 24.46
N THR A 105 4.39 -7.28 24.67
CA THR A 105 5.40 -8.15 25.33
C THR A 105 6.49 -8.63 24.37
N LYS A 106 6.27 -8.50 23.08
CA LYS A 106 7.26 -8.86 22.07
C LYS A 106 8.50 -7.95 22.14
N PRO A 107 9.71 -8.48 21.98
CA PRO A 107 10.95 -7.69 22.06
C PRO A 107 11.11 -6.67 20.93
N TYR A 108 10.26 -6.73 19.91
CA TYR A 108 10.21 -5.83 18.76
C TYR A 108 8.84 -5.14 18.63
N ALA A 109 8.02 -5.14 19.68
CA ALA A 109 6.75 -4.42 19.68
C ALA A 109 6.96 -2.92 19.41
N SER A 110 5.94 -2.27 18.85
CA SER A 110 5.96 -0.86 18.57
C SER A 110 6.33 -0.03 19.81
N GLN A 111 7.30 0.86 19.66
CA GLN A 111 7.68 1.84 20.66
C GLN A 111 6.89 3.15 20.53
N ASN A 112 6.14 3.33 19.45
CA ASN A 112 5.32 4.49 19.18
C ASN A 112 3.86 4.20 19.56
N LYS A 113 3.42 4.77 20.69
CA LYS A 113 2.06 4.54 21.21
C LYS A 113 1.00 4.94 20.17
N GLY A 114 0.10 4.02 19.88
CA GLY A 114 -1.00 4.24 18.94
C GLY A 114 -0.61 4.14 17.47
N VAL A 115 0.60 3.66 17.17
CA VAL A 115 1.06 3.44 15.79
C VAL A 115 1.61 2.02 15.67
N MET A 116 1.27 1.30 14.61
CA MET A 116 1.71 -0.08 14.37
C MET A 116 1.80 -0.39 12.88
N HIS A 117 2.83 -1.13 12.47
CA HIS A 117 2.87 -1.78 11.16
C HIS A 117 1.89 -2.99 11.10
N ALA A 118 0.58 -2.71 11.03
CA ALA A 118 -0.45 -3.75 10.99
C ALA A 118 -0.73 -4.27 9.57
N CYS A 119 -0.39 -3.49 8.53
CA CYS A 119 -0.50 -3.91 7.14
C CYS A 119 0.72 -4.71 6.64
N GLY A 120 1.83 -4.69 7.40
CA GLY A 120 3.03 -5.49 7.13
C GLY A 120 4.07 -4.81 6.24
N HIS A 121 4.01 -3.49 6.11
CA HIS A 121 5.00 -2.71 5.33
C HIS A 121 6.42 -2.84 5.89
N ASP A 122 6.58 -3.10 7.18
CA ASP A 122 7.85 -3.48 7.82
C ASP A 122 8.49 -4.73 7.18
N CYS A 123 7.68 -5.71 6.79
CA CYS A 123 8.15 -6.88 6.05
C CYS A 123 8.53 -6.51 4.61
N HIS A 124 7.76 -5.65 3.95
CA HIS A 124 8.03 -5.22 2.58
C HIS A 124 9.36 -4.46 2.49
N MET A 125 9.59 -3.50 3.39
CA MET A 125 10.87 -2.77 3.49
C MET A 125 12.04 -3.71 3.72
N ALA A 126 11.92 -4.63 4.68
CA ALA A 126 12.98 -5.58 4.99
C ALA A 126 13.29 -6.51 3.82
N MET A 127 12.27 -6.99 3.10
CA MET A 127 12.44 -7.81 1.89
C MET A 127 13.14 -7.02 0.78
N LEU A 128 12.76 -5.76 0.57
CA LEU A 128 13.38 -4.93 -0.46
C LEU A 128 14.83 -4.56 -0.12
N LEU A 129 15.16 -4.31 1.16
CA LEU A 129 16.54 -4.16 1.61
C LEU A 129 17.36 -5.44 1.43
N GLY A 130 16.77 -6.61 1.72
CA GLY A 130 17.41 -7.91 1.45
C GLY A 130 17.70 -8.10 -0.04
N ALA A 131 16.75 -7.75 -0.91
CA ALA A 131 16.95 -7.76 -2.35
C ALA A 131 18.05 -6.76 -2.78
N ALA A 132 18.09 -5.56 -2.18
CA ALA A 132 19.13 -4.56 -2.42
C ALA A 132 20.53 -5.10 -2.13
N ARG A 133 20.72 -5.82 -1.02
CA ARG A 133 22.01 -6.44 -0.66
C ARG A 133 22.45 -7.48 -1.70
N ILE A 134 21.55 -8.36 -2.10
CA ILE A 134 21.83 -9.39 -3.10
C ILE A 134 22.18 -8.72 -4.43
N LEU A 135 21.34 -7.82 -4.92
CA LEU A 135 21.51 -7.16 -6.21
C LEU A 135 22.76 -6.29 -6.25
N SER A 136 23.06 -5.53 -5.19
CA SER A 136 24.26 -4.70 -5.12
C SER A 136 25.55 -5.54 -5.14
N SER A 137 25.53 -6.74 -4.57
CA SER A 137 26.67 -7.68 -4.62
C SER A 137 26.84 -8.35 -6.00
N GLN A 138 25.80 -8.35 -6.84
CA GLN A 138 25.77 -9.03 -8.14
C GLN A 138 25.73 -8.04 -9.33
N ARG A 139 26.18 -6.79 -9.15
CA ARG A 139 26.15 -5.75 -10.20
C ARG A 139 26.74 -6.17 -11.53
N ASP A 140 27.78 -7.01 -11.49
CA ASP A 140 28.46 -7.53 -12.68
C ASP A 140 27.57 -8.42 -13.55
N ALA A 141 26.58 -9.06 -12.95
CA ALA A 141 25.62 -9.92 -13.62
C ALA A 141 24.34 -9.18 -14.06
N ILE A 142 24.15 -7.93 -13.62
CA ILE A 142 22.96 -7.15 -13.95
C ILE A 142 23.15 -6.47 -15.31
N HIS A 143 22.16 -6.65 -16.19
CA HIS A 143 22.01 -5.91 -17.45
C HIS A 143 20.92 -4.86 -17.27
N GLY A 144 21.27 -3.58 -17.39
CA GLY A 144 20.38 -2.44 -17.17
C GLY A 144 20.43 -1.91 -15.75
N THR A 145 19.31 -1.40 -15.27
CA THR A 145 19.19 -0.71 -13.98
C THR A 145 18.08 -1.32 -13.13
N VAL A 146 18.32 -1.43 -11.83
CA VAL A 146 17.27 -1.74 -10.85
C VAL A 146 17.05 -0.51 -9.97
N LYS A 147 15.85 0.03 -9.97
CA LYS A 147 15.39 1.05 -9.02
C LYS A 147 14.66 0.38 -7.86
N LEU A 148 14.92 0.83 -6.65
CA LEU A 148 14.33 0.35 -5.40
C LEU A 148 13.51 1.49 -4.80
N LEU A 149 12.22 1.52 -5.05
CA LEU A 149 11.32 2.55 -4.54
C LEU A 149 10.80 2.16 -3.15
N PHE A 150 11.15 2.97 -2.17
CA PHE A 150 10.55 2.96 -0.83
C PHE A 150 9.53 4.11 -0.78
N GLN A 151 8.26 3.77 -1.00
CA GLN A 151 7.16 4.71 -1.20
C GLN A 151 6.49 5.06 0.11
N MET A 152 6.35 6.35 0.41
CA MET A 152 5.57 6.85 1.54
C MET A 152 4.06 6.70 1.34
N GLY A 153 3.31 6.72 2.45
CA GLY A 153 1.89 7.07 2.50
C GLY A 153 0.96 6.19 1.67
N GLU A 154 1.20 4.88 1.60
CA GLU A 154 0.30 3.96 0.88
C GLU A 154 -1.11 4.01 1.45
N GLU A 155 -1.23 4.02 2.79
CA GLU A 155 -2.48 4.02 3.54
C GLU A 155 -3.28 5.35 3.43
N ILE A 156 -2.64 6.42 2.95
CA ILE A 156 -3.31 7.69 2.62
C ILE A 156 -3.96 7.60 1.22
N GLY A 157 -3.43 6.76 0.33
CA GLY A 157 -4.04 6.36 -0.94
C GLY A 157 -3.75 7.26 -2.15
N THR A 158 -3.00 8.35 -2.01
CA THR A 158 -2.72 9.29 -3.12
C THR A 158 -1.23 9.56 -3.33
N GLU A 159 -0.38 9.15 -2.41
CA GLU A 159 0.99 9.62 -2.31
C GLU A 159 1.94 9.02 -3.36
N SER A 160 1.59 7.87 -3.96
CA SER A 160 2.36 7.29 -5.08
C SER A 160 2.47 8.24 -6.29
N ARG A 161 1.50 9.14 -6.48
CA ARG A 161 1.50 10.14 -7.54
C ARG A 161 2.70 11.07 -7.48
N HIS A 162 3.18 11.42 -6.29
CA HIS A 162 4.34 12.29 -6.13
C HIS A 162 5.59 11.71 -6.79
N TYR A 163 5.81 10.41 -6.72
CA TYR A 163 6.95 9.77 -7.38
C TYR A 163 6.82 9.76 -8.90
N VAL A 164 5.59 9.62 -9.42
CA VAL A 164 5.31 9.74 -10.86
C VAL A 164 5.60 11.17 -11.33
N GLU A 165 5.09 12.18 -10.64
CA GLU A 165 5.28 13.60 -10.94
C GLU A 165 6.76 14.03 -10.86
N LYS A 166 7.56 13.37 -10.00
CA LYS A 166 9.00 13.58 -9.86
C LYS A 166 9.84 12.80 -10.88
N GLY A 167 9.21 12.14 -11.85
CA GLY A 167 9.89 11.44 -12.95
C GLY A 167 10.55 10.12 -12.58
N VAL A 168 10.23 9.54 -11.41
CA VAL A 168 10.84 8.27 -10.96
C VAL A 168 10.60 7.13 -11.95
N LEU A 169 9.48 7.18 -12.69
CA LEU A 169 9.07 6.14 -13.63
C LEU A 169 9.40 6.42 -15.10
N GLU A 170 9.99 7.58 -15.45
CA GLU A 170 10.17 7.99 -16.86
C GLU A 170 11.00 7.02 -17.70
N ASP A 171 11.97 6.34 -17.11
CA ASP A 171 12.87 5.38 -17.76
C ASP A 171 12.62 3.92 -17.33
N VAL A 172 11.48 3.64 -16.70
CA VAL A 172 11.16 2.31 -16.15
C VAL A 172 10.37 1.48 -17.15
N ASP A 173 10.91 0.32 -17.53
CA ASP A 173 10.27 -0.64 -18.44
C ASP A 173 9.24 -1.54 -17.73
N ALA A 174 9.47 -1.85 -16.45
CA ALA A 174 8.58 -2.69 -15.66
C ALA A 174 8.65 -2.37 -14.17
N VAL A 175 7.52 -2.49 -13.49
CA VAL A 175 7.40 -2.32 -12.04
C VAL A 175 6.95 -3.64 -11.42
N PHE A 176 7.58 -4.01 -10.31
CA PHE A 176 7.19 -5.15 -9.50
C PHE A 176 7.03 -4.74 -8.04
N GLY A 177 5.95 -5.18 -7.42
CA GLY A 177 5.69 -5.07 -5.99
C GLY A 177 4.98 -6.32 -5.50
N MET A 178 5.05 -6.58 -4.21
CA MET A 178 4.29 -7.65 -3.58
C MET A 178 3.72 -7.18 -2.25
N HIS A 179 2.69 -7.85 -1.78
CA HIS A 179 2.11 -7.61 -0.48
C HIS A 179 2.05 -8.92 0.30
N ILE A 180 2.45 -8.91 1.58
CA ILE A 180 2.18 -10.05 2.47
C ILE A 180 0.69 -10.14 2.75
N TRP A 181 0.17 -11.36 2.94
CA TRP A 181 -1.26 -11.57 3.17
C TRP A 181 -1.50 -12.55 4.30
N ALA A 182 -2.15 -12.09 5.36
CA ALA A 182 -2.35 -12.88 6.58
C ALA A 182 -3.13 -14.19 6.38
N LEU A 183 -3.92 -14.29 5.30
CA LEU A 183 -4.71 -15.47 4.99
C LEU A 183 -3.99 -16.47 4.07
N LEU A 184 -2.77 -16.18 3.63
CA LEU A 184 -1.92 -17.12 2.89
C LEU A 184 -1.01 -17.89 3.84
N ASP A 185 -0.89 -19.19 3.61
CA ASP A 185 0.04 -20.02 4.36
C ASP A 185 1.49 -19.57 4.17
N SER A 186 2.26 -19.59 5.25
CA SER A 186 3.69 -19.25 5.21
C SER A 186 4.44 -20.11 4.20
N GLY A 187 5.26 -19.48 3.38
CA GLY A 187 6.03 -20.14 2.32
C GLY A 187 5.27 -20.34 1.01
N THR A 188 4.06 -19.82 0.90
CA THR A 188 3.30 -19.76 -0.35
C THR A 188 3.33 -18.36 -0.93
N ALA A 189 3.14 -18.25 -2.25
CA ALA A 189 2.96 -17.00 -2.96
C ALA A 189 1.93 -17.20 -4.08
N ASN A 190 1.11 -16.19 -4.32
CA ASN A 190 0.11 -16.19 -5.36
C ASN A 190 0.52 -15.23 -6.48
N PHE A 191 0.68 -15.75 -7.71
CA PHE A 191 1.08 -15.05 -8.94
C PHE A 191 0.09 -15.31 -10.08
N GLU A 192 -1.18 -15.51 -9.79
CA GLU A 192 -2.19 -15.70 -10.83
C GLU A 192 -2.30 -14.47 -11.73
N ASP A 193 -2.53 -14.69 -13.01
CA ASP A 193 -2.82 -13.64 -13.97
C ASP A 193 -4.20 -13.02 -13.71
N GLY A 194 -4.38 -11.77 -14.12
CA GLY A 194 -5.65 -11.07 -14.07
C GLY A 194 -5.70 -9.97 -13.01
N GLU A 195 -6.91 -9.58 -12.68
CA GLU A 195 -7.21 -8.50 -11.76
C GLU A 195 -6.89 -8.92 -10.31
N ARG A 196 -6.06 -8.14 -9.63
CA ARG A 196 -5.58 -8.46 -8.27
C ARG A 196 -6.02 -7.46 -7.23
N MET A 197 -5.82 -6.18 -7.52
CA MET A 197 -6.12 -5.08 -6.62
C MET A 197 -7.20 -4.21 -7.25
N ALA A 198 -8.33 -4.08 -6.54
CA ALA A 198 -9.42 -3.22 -6.96
C ALA A 198 -9.02 -1.74 -6.86
N CYS A 199 -9.56 -0.91 -7.75
CA CYS A 199 -9.57 0.52 -7.55
C CYS A 199 -10.36 0.84 -6.28
N SER A 200 -9.80 1.68 -5.42
CA SER A 200 -10.41 2.14 -4.18
C SER A 200 -10.76 3.62 -4.30
N ASP A 201 -12.05 3.93 -4.22
CA ASP A 201 -12.52 5.30 -4.19
C ASP A 201 -13.24 5.61 -2.88
N ARG A 202 -13.15 6.87 -2.46
CA ARG A 202 -13.91 7.44 -1.35
C ARG A 202 -14.94 8.40 -1.90
N PHE A 203 -16.18 8.34 -1.38
CA PHE A 203 -17.22 9.30 -1.70
C PHE A 203 -17.80 9.94 -0.45
N ILE A 204 -18.26 11.19 -0.59
CA ILE A 204 -18.98 11.93 0.45
C ILE A 204 -20.28 12.44 -0.18
N ILE A 205 -21.41 12.16 0.47
CA ILE A 205 -22.72 12.67 0.08
C ILE A 205 -23.25 13.52 1.22
N THR A 206 -23.46 14.80 0.97
CA THR A 206 -24.09 15.70 1.93
C THR A 206 -25.53 15.95 1.51
N LEU A 207 -26.46 15.65 2.41
CA LEU A 207 -27.87 15.96 2.24
C LEU A 207 -28.22 17.22 3.04
N HIS A 208 -28.86 18.15 2.37
CA HIS A 208 -29.34 19.39 2.96
C HIS A 208 -30.87 19.34 3.09
N GLY A 209 -31.35 19.50 4.31
CA GLY A 209 -32.75 19.58 4.65
C GLY A 209 -33.12 20.97 5.20
N LYS A 210 -34.14 21.01 6.03
CA LYS A 210 -34.58 22.18 6.73
C LYS A 210 -35.03 21.80 8.14
N SER A 211 -34.45 22.43 9.16
CA SER A 211 -34.81 22.20 10.56
C SER A 211 -36.26 22.62 10.86
N ALA A 212 -36.91 21.86 11.72
CA ALA A 212 -38.20 22.17 12.30
C ALA A 212 -38.34 21.50 13.68
N HIS A 213 -39.37 21.83 14.42
CA HIS A 213 -39.68 21.14 15.67
C HIS A 213 -40.07 19.68 15.40
N GLY A 214 -39.56 18.73 16.19
CA GLY A 214 -39.81 17.29 15.96
C GLY A 214 -41.29 16.88 15.97
N SER A 215 -42.19 17.66 16.62
CA SER A 215 -43.62 17.42 16.57
C SER A 215 -44.35 18.09 15.38
N ALA A 216 -43.64 18.90 14.58
CA ALA A 216 -44.16 19.57 13.38
C ALA A 216 -43.27 19.27 12.15
N PRO A 217 -43.07 17.99 11.78
CA PRO A 217 -42.14 17.60 10.69
C PRO A 217 -42.57 18.16 9.32
N HIS A 218 -43.82 18.48 9.13
CA HIS A 218 -44.36 19.08 7.90
C HIS A 218 -43.86 20.50 7.62
N GLU A 219 -43.23 21.16 8.60
CA GLU A 219 -42.65 22.50 8.47
C GLU A 219 -41.15 22.42 8.06
N GLY A 220 -40.55 21.24 8.12
CA GLY A 220 -39.17 20.99 7.80
C GLY A 220 -38.95 20.08 6.57
N THR A 221 -37.71 19.72 6.37
CA THR A 221 -37.28 18.68 5.40
C THR A 221 -36.26 17.81 6.10
N ASP A 222 -36.63 16.56 6.37
CA ASP A 222 -35.87 15.66 7.23
C ASP A 222 -34.69 15.05 6.45
N ALA A 223 -33.47 15.52 6.74
CA ALA A 223 -32.24 15.02 6.12
C ALA A 223 -31.90 13.61 6.59
N ILE A 224 -32.31 13.17 7.80
CA ILE A 224 -32.05 11.81 8.30
C ILE A 224 -32.89 10.79 7.51
N VAL A 225 -34.18 11.06 7.32
CA VAL A 225 -35.03 10.16 6.53
C VAL A 225 -34.57 10.08 5.09
N ALA A 226 -34.19 11.22 4.50
CA ALA A 226 -33.59 11.25 3.14
C ALA A 226 -32.29 10.46 3.07
N ALA A 227 -31.39 10.60 4.05
CA ALA A 227 -30.14 9.86 4.10
C ALA A 227 -30.34 8.33 4.22
N ALA A 228 -31.28 7.91 5.06
CA ALA A 228 -31.64 6.49 5.17
C ALA A 228 -32.14 5.93 3.83
N ALA A 229 -32.98 6.68 3.10
CA ALA A 229 -33.44 6.29 1.77
C ALA A 229 -32.28 6.22 0.75
N VAL A 230 -31.34 7.18 0.81
CA VAL A 230 -30.14 7.15 -0.05
C VAL A 230 -29.28 5.93 0.26
N VAL A 231 -29.01 5.60 1.53
CA VAL A 231 -28.23 4.39 1.90
C VAL A 231 -28.86 3.12 1.33
N MET A 232 -30.19 2.99 1.46
CA MET A 232 -30.91 1.83 0.89
C MET A 232 -30.91 1.84 -0.64
N GLY A 233 -31.06 3.01 -1.25
CA GLY A 233 -31.01 3.18 -2.70
C GLY A 233 -29.66 2.82 -3.30
N LEU A 234 -28.56 3.21 -2.65
CA LEU A 234 -27.19 2.90 -3.08
C LEU A 234 -26.93 1.39 -3.17
N GLN A 235 -27.56 0.56 -2.32
CA GLN A 235 -27.43 -0.89 -2.39
C GLN A 235 -27.93 -1.45 -3.73
N THR A 236 -28.87 -0.75 -4.39
CA THR A 236 -29.39 -1.19 -5.70
C THR A 236 -28.38 -1.00 -6.82
N LEU A 237 -27.36 -0.17 -6.66
CA LEU A 237 -26.25 -0.06 -7.63
C LEU A 237 -25.54 -1.40 -7.76
N VAL A 238 -25.22 -2.04 -6.63
CA VAL A 238 -24.59 -3.36 -6.61
C VAL A 238 -25.53 -4.45 -7.10
N SER A 239 -26.78 -4.46 -6.61
CA SER A 239 -27.69 -5.60 -6.84
C SER A 239 -28.53 -5.51 -8.11
N ARG A 240 -28.72 -4.30 -8.71
CA ARG A 240 -29.62 -4.07 -9.85
C ARG A 240 -29.01 -3.33 -11.03
N LYS A 241 -27.89 -2.62 -10.85
CA LYS A 241 -27.23 -1.86 -11.92
C LYS A 241 -25.93 -2.46 -12.38
N ASN A 242 -25.15 -3.02 -11.46
CA ASN A 242 -23.91 -3.69 -11.79
C ASN A 242 -24.18 -4.98 -12.57
N ASP A 243 -23.39 -5.27 -13.59
CA ASP A 243 -23.39 -6.57 -14.24
C ASP A 243 -22.97 -7.63 -13.21
N PRO A 244 -23.73 -8.73 -13.02
CA PRO A 244 -23.39 -9.75 -12.03
C PRO A 244 -22.04 -10.44 -12.27
N GLN A 245 -21.44 -10.31 -13.44
CA GLN A 245 -20.08 -10.79 -13.73
C GLN A 245 -18.99 -9.82 -13.30
N ASN A 246 -19.33 -8.55 -13.02
CA ASN A 246 -18.39 -7.55 -12.56
C ASN A 246 -18.35 -7.49 -11.03
N THR A 247 -17.15 -7.45 -10.47
CA THR A 247 -16.98 -7.23 -9.04
C THR A 247 -17.15 -5.75 -8.72
N PHE A 248 -18.13 -5.44 -7.88
CA PHE A 248 -18.39 -4.10 -7.36
C PHE A 248 -18.77 -4.15 -5.88
N VAL A 249 -18.04 -3.39 -5.07
CA VAL A 249 -18.36 -3.17 -3.65
C VAL A 249 -18.70 -1.72 -3.43
N LEU A 250 -19.78 -1.44 -2.70
CA LEU A 250 -20.17 -0.12 -2.22
C LEU A 250 -20.52 -0.22 -0.73
N THR A 251 -19.81 0.53 0.09
CA THR A 251 -20.04 0.57 1.53
C THR A 251 -20.24 2.02 1.98
N VAL A 252 -21.32 2.30 2.70
CA VAL A 252 -21.47 3.53 3.49
C VAL A 252 -20.98 3.21 4.90
N GLY A 253 -19.80 3.69 5.25
CA GLY A 253 -19.16 3.40 6.54
C GLY A 253 -19.51 4.38 7.64
N MET A 254 -19.94 5.61 7.30
CA MET A 254 -20.29 6.65 8.26
C MET A 254 -21.57 7.38 7.84
N MET A 255 -22.40 7.68 8.84
CA MET A 255 -23.59 8.52 8.70
C MET A 255 -23.66 9.47 9.89
N ASN A 256 -23.44 10.75 9.64
CA ASN A 256 -23.38 11.78 10.68
C ASN A 256 -24.42 12.86 10.43
N GLY A 257 -25.26 13.16 11.41
CA GLY A 257 -26.25 14.21 11.28
C GLY A 257 -27.20 14.34 12.47
N GLY A 258 -27.95 15.43 12.48
CA GLY A 258 -28.86 15.80 13.58
C GLY A 258 -28.13 16.45 14.76
N ALA A 259 -28.82 17.24 15.52
CA ALA A 259 -28.31 17.99 16.69
C ALA A 259 -29.00 17.59 17.99
N GLN A 260 -30.34 17.34 17.96
CA GLN A 260 -31.15 17.01 19.12
C GLN A 260 -32.29 16.07 18.73
N SER A 261 -32.74 15.24 19.66
CA SER A 261 -33.79 14.24 19.43
C SER A 261 -35.19 14.83 19.06
N ASN A 262 -35.41 16.07 19.38
CA ASN A 262 -36.69 16.79 19.11
C ASN A 262 -36.57 17.87 18.02
N ILE A 263 -35.52 17.83 17.20
CA ILE A 263 -35.31 18.75 16.07
C ILE A 263 -35.15 17.92 14.79
N ILE A 264 -35.89 18.28 13.75
CA ILE A 264 -35.69 17.71 12.39
C ILE A 264 -34.32 18.13 11.88
N ALA A 265 -33.52 17.16 11.47
CA ALA A 265 -32.17 17.40 10.99
C ALA A 265 -32.16 18.13 9.64
N ASP A 266 -31.39 19.20 9.55
CA ASP A 266 -31.17 19.97 8.31
C ASP A 266 -29.90 19.54 7.53
N ARG A 267 -29.07 18.71 8.10
CA ARG A 267 -27.89 18.21 7.42
C ARG A 267 -27.54 16.77 7.87
N VAL A 268 -27.23 15.93 6.89
CA VAL A 268 -26.60 14.62 7.12
C VAL A 268 -25.48 14.45 6.13
N GLU A 269 -24.37 13.88 6.59
CA GLU A 269 -23.23 13.50 5.77
C GLU A 269 -23.06 11.99 5.79
N LEU A 270 -23.00 11.40 4.61
CA LEU A 270 -22.64 9.99 4.37
C LEU A 270 -21.22 9.94 3.83
N VAL A 271 -20.38 9.09 4.40
CA VAL A 271 -19.04 8.83 3.88
C VAL A 271 -18.92 7.35 3.56
N GLY A 272 -18.47 7.04 2.36
CA GLY A 272 -18.38 5.67 1.90
C GLY A 272 -17.17 5.40 1.02
N THR A 273 -17.04 4.14 0.63
CA THR A 273 -15.99 3.68 -0.26
C THR A 273 -16.54 2.72 -1.29
N THR A 274 -15.90 2.67 -2.45
CA THR A 274 -16.17 1.66 -3.48
C THR A 274 -14.92 0.85 -3.78
N ARG A 275 -15.14 -0.36 -4.34
CA ARG A 275 -14.08 -1.19 -4.94
C ARG A 275 -14.58 -1.67 -6.29
N THR A 276 -13.78 -1.44 -7.32
CA THR A 276 -14.07 -1.84 -8.69
C THR A 276 -12.80 -2.32 -9.40
N PHE A 277 -12.97 -3.17 -10.40
CA PHE A 277 -11.90 -3.54 -11.34
C PHE A 277 -12.12 -2.91 -12.71
N ASN A 278 -13.33 -2.47 -13.00
CA ASN A 278 -13.70 -1.83 -14.28
C ASN A 278 -13.73 -0.30 -14.11
N LYS A 279 -13.29 0.40 -15.15
CA LYS A 279 -13.31 1.89 -15.21
C LYS A 279 -14.64 2.46 -15.72
N GLU A 280 -15.53 1.62 -16.30
CA GLU A 280 -16.82 2.03 -16.87
C GLU A 280 -17.95 2.04 -15.86
#